data_72a940c86243ce16774e6ed47deac1d2
#
_entry.id   72a940c86243ce16774e6ed47deac1d2
#
_cell.length_a   1.000
_cell.length_b   1.000
_cell.length_c   1.000
_cell.angle_alpha   90.00
_cell.angle_beta   90.00
_cell.angle_gamma   90.00
#
_symmetry.space_group_name_H-M   'P 1'
#
loop_
_entity.id
_entity.type
_entity.pdbx_description
1 polymer ?
#
loop_
_entity_poly.entity_id
_entity_poly.type
_entity_poly.pdbx_seq_one_letter_code
_entity_poly.pdbx_strand_id
1 'polypeptide(L)'
;IYGDNLEDKMGHFWFLTFYLCAGIFANLAQFMADPYSSIPVIGASGAVAAVMGGYLLLFPKAKIDILFIFVIIFKIIPVRAWIVLGIWFVLQLYNGLAVPASVSGVAYWAHIGGFVFGILATLTTFNKLGGSDFWSKNHGAPDHEAATYSFRRTNIPKVTKLSLIHI
;
A
#
# COMPACT_ATOMS: atom_id res chain seq x y z
N ILE A 1 -1.42 3.27 -5.94
CA ILE A 1 -1.07 1.87 -6.34
C ILE A 1 -2.05 0.87 -5.72
N TYR A 2 -2.23 0.83 -4.38
CA TYR A 2 -3.11 -0.15 -3.75
C TYR A 2 -4.58 0.31 -3.72
N GLY A 3 -4.81 1.60 -3.42
CA GLY A 3 -6.13 2.19 -3.23
C GLY A 3 -6.98 2.12 -4.49
N ASP A 4 -6.43 2.53 -5.61
CA ASP A 4 -7.11 2.60 -6.91
C ASP A 4 -7.75 1.24 -7.27
N ASN A 5 -6.99 0.16 -7.15
CA ASN A 5 -7.47 -1.18 -7.46
C ASN A 5 -8.58 -1.66 -6.52
N LEU A 6 -8.54 -1.29 -5.24
CA LEU A 6 -9.60 -1.60 -4.30
C LEU A 6 -10.85 -0.79 -4.59
N GLU A 7 -10.67 0.50 -4.84
CA GLU A 7 -11.74 1.43 -5.17
C GLU A 7 -12.49 1.00 -6.44
N ASP A 8 -11.77 0.57 -7.48
CA ASP A 8 -12.36 0.02 -8.70
C ASP A 8 -13.24 -1.21 -8.44
N LYS A 9 -12.89 -2.06 -7.48
CA LYS A 9 -13.66 -3.27 -7.14
C LYS A 9 -14.78 -3.02 -6.12
N MET A 10 -14.61 -2.03 -5.25
CA MET A 10 -15.61 -1.67 -4.23
C MET A 10 -16.57 -0.58 -4.72
N GLY A 11 -16.12 0.32 -5.58
CA GLY A 11 -16.76 1.59 -5.93
C GLY A 11 -16.43 2.70 -4.94
N HIS A 12 -16.47 3.95 -5.39
CA HIS A 12 -16.00 5.13 -4.64
C HIS A 12 -16.63 5.27 -3.26
N PHE A 13 -17.95 5.14 -3.16
CA PHE A 13 -18.67 5.29 -1.89
C PHE A 13 -18.29 4.21 -0.88
N TRP A 14 -18.22 2.95 -1.31
CA TRP A 14 -17.88 1.85 -0.42
C TRP A 14 -16.41 1.84 -0.03
N PHE A 15 -15.53 2.27 -0.93
CA PHE A 15 -14.10 2.45 -0.60
C PHE A 15 -13.89 3.55 0.43
N LEU A 16 -14.57 4.70 0.31
CA LEU A 16 -14.52 5.77 1.30
C LEU A 16 -15.02 5.28 2.67
N THR A 17 -16.16 4.58 2.69
CA THR A 17 -16.71 4.00 3.93
C THR A 17 -15.73 3.01 4.56
N PHE A 18 -15.17 2.11 3.77
CA PHE A 18 -14.14 1.16 4.18
C PHE A 18 -12.95 1.87 4.81
N TYR A 19 -12.44 2.92 4.15
CA TYR A 19 -11.26 3.66 4.60
C TYR A 19 -11.50 4.36 5.94
N LEU A 20 -12.65 5.02 6.10
CA LEU A 20 -13.02 5.69 7.36
C LEU A 20 -13.21 4.68 8.50
N CYS A 21 -13.94 3.60 8.26
CA CYS A 21 -14.11 2.53 9.24
C CYS A 21 -12.76 1.90 9.62
N ALA A 22 -11.88 1.67 8.65
CA ALA A 22 -10.55 1.14 8.88
C ALA A 22 -9.73 2.03 9.81
N GLY A 23 -9.81 3.36 9.65
CA GLY A 23 -9.17 4.31 10.56
C GLY A 23 -9.67 4.19 12.00
N ILE A 24 -10.99 4.03 12.20
CA ILE A 24 -11.59 3.84 13.52
C ILE A 24 -11.08 2.52 14.14
N PHE A 25 -11.15 1.40 13.39
CA PHE A 25 -10.69 0.11 13.89
C PHE A 25 -9.20 0.06 14.18
N ALA A 26 -8.39 0.71 13.37
CA ALA A 26 -6.96 0.83 13.60
C ALA A 26 -6.65 1.54 14.92
N ASN A 27 -7.29 2.68 15.17
CA ASN A 27 -7.14 3.42 16.43
C ASN A 27 -7.66 2.62 17.62
N LEU A 28 -8.76 1.89 17.46
CA LEU A 28 -9.30 1.03 18.51
C LEU A 28 -8.31 -0.10 18.85
N ALA A 29 -7.68 -0.71 17.86
CA ALA A 29 -6.67 -1.74 18.09
C ALA A 29 -5.45 -1.20 18.86
N GLN A 30 -5.00 0.01 18.54
CA GLN A 30 -3.93 0.68 19.30
C GLN A 30 -4.35 0.97 20.74
N PHE A 31 -5.56 1.50 20.92
CA PHE A 31 -6.09 1.77 22.25
C PHE A 31 -6.22 0.49 23.10
N MET A 32 -6.67 -0.61 22.51
CA MET A 32 -6.79 -1.89 23.24
C MET A 32 -5.42 -2.46 23.63
N ALA A 33 -4.39 -2.22 22.83
CA ALA A 33 -3.03 -2.68 23.13
C ALA A 33 -2.33 -1.82 24.20
N ASP A 34 -2.59 -0.53 24.22
CA ASP A 34 -2.01 0.41 25.20
C ASP A 34 -3.03 1.48 25.63
N PRO A 35 -3.98 1.12 26.52
CA PRO A 35 -5.07 2.02 26.94
C PRO A 35 -4.61 3.24 27.72
N TYR A 36 -3.43 3.17 28.31
CA TYR A 36 -2.88 4.23 29.18
C TYR A 36 -1.81 5.07 28.49
N SER A 37 -1.60 4.88 27.19
CA SER A 37 -0.66 5.69 26.43
C SER A 37 -1.06 7.16 26.45
N SER A 38 -0.14 8.01 26.85
CA SER A 38 -0.29 9.48 26.77
C SER A 38 0.12 10.03 25.39
N ILE A 39 0.59 9.15 24.48
CA ILE A 39 1.06 9.56 23.16
C ILE A 39 -0.14 9.55 22.20
N PRO A 40 -0.45 10.69 21.56
CA PRO A 40 -1.55 10.75 20.62
C PRO A 40 -1.20 9.95 19.36
N VAL A 41 -2.17 9.16 18.88
CA VAL A 41 -2.05 8.45 17.59
C VAL A 41 -2.47 9.43 16.50
N ILE A 42 -1.52 9.86 15.70
CA ILE A 42 -1.74 10.81 14.60
C ILE A 42 -1.41 10.13 13.28
N GLY A 43 -2.35 10.16 12.34
CA GLY A 43 -2.12 9.72 10.97
C GLY A 43 -3.12 8.70 10.45
N ALA A 44 -3.29 8.73 9.14
CA ALA A 44 -4.16 7.82 8.40
C ALA A 44 -3.50 6.46 8.11
N SER A 45 -2.31 6.21 8.66
CA SER A 45 -1.48 5.04 8.30
C SER A 45 -2.14 3.70 8.66
N GLY A 46 -2.98 3.66 9.70
CA GLY A 46 -3.77 2.48 10.03
C GLY A 46 -4.84 2.17 8.97
N ALA A 47 -5.50 3.19 8.43
CA ALA A 47 -6.42 3.02 7.30
C ALA A 47 -5.68 2.60 6.01
N VAL A 48 -4.48 3.15 5.78
CA VAL A 48 -3.61 2.71 4.67
C VAL A 48 -3.19 1.25 4.84
N ALA A 49 -2.88 0.82 6.06
CA ALA A 49 -2.59 -0.59 6.35
C ALA A 49 -3.79 -1.49 6.02
N ALA A 50 -5.03 -1.03 6.24
CA ALA A 50 -6.23 -1.77 5.84
C ALA A 50 -6.36 -1.88 4.32
N VAL A 51 -6.05 -0.81 3.58
CA VAL A 51 -5.97 -0.87 2.11
C VAL A 51 -4.96 -1.91 1.65
N MET A 52 -3.79 -1.98 2.29
CA MET A 52 -2.77 -2.99 1.99
C MET A 52 -3.27 -4.41 2.30
N GLY A 53 -3.98 -4.60 3.41
CA GLY A 53 -4.57 -5.88 3.77
C GLY A 53 -5.66 -6.35 2.79
N GLY A 54 -6.54 -5.44 2.40
CA GLY A 54 -7.57 -5.70 1.38
C GLY A 54 -6.96 -6.00 0.01
N TYR A 55 -5.93 -5.27 -0.37
CA TYR A 55 -5.18 -5.51 -1.61
C TYR A 55 -4.53 -6.90 -1.62
N LEU A 56 -3.93 -7.29 -0.51
CA LEU A 56 -3.32 -8.62 -0.37
C LEU A 56 -4.35 -9.73 -0.60
N LEU A 57 -5.58 -9.54 -0.11
CA LEU A 57 -6.66 -10.52 -0.33
C LEU A 57 -7.08 -10.58 -1.79
N LEU A 58 -7.30 -9.44 -2.44
CA LEU A 58 -7.80 -9.44 -3.83
C LEU A 58 -6.72 -9.78 -4.86
N PHE A 59 -5.49 -9.30 -4.63
CA PHE A 59 -4.41 -9.33 -5.62
C PHE A 59 -3.08 -9.86 -5.07
N PRO A 60 -3.04 -11.09 -4.49
CA PRO A 60 -1.84 -11.61 -3.83
C PRO A 60 -0.65 -11.80 -4.77
N LYS A 61 -0.90 -12.01 -6.07
CA LYS A 61 0.15 -12.25 -7.08
C LYS A 61 0.50 -11.01 -7.90
N ALA A 62 -0.09 -9.86 -7.59
CA ALA A 62 0.29 -8.59 -8.21
C ALA A 62 1.78 -8.33 -8.05
N LYS A 63 2.39 -7.72 -9.05
CA LYS A 63 3.81 -7.33 -9.01
C LYS A 63 3.95 -5.92 -8.50
N ILE A 64 4.81 -5.75 -7.51
CA ILE A 64 5.21 -4.46 -6.96
C ILE A 64 6.64 -4.22 -7.39
N ASP A 65 6.86 -3.16 -8.14
CA ASP A 65 8.17 -2.79 -8.62
C ASP A 65 8.96 -2.11 -7.49
N ILE A 66 9.99 -2.77 -7.01
CA ILE A 66 10.90 -2.25 -6.00
C ILE A 66 12.12 -1.70 -6.70
N LEU A 67 12.34 -0.39 -6.55
CA LEU A 67 13.56 0.26 -7.02
C LEU A 67 14.70 -0.03 -6.05
N PHE A 68 15.64 -0.85 -6.48
CA PHE A 68 16.86 -1.13 -5.74
C PHE A 68 17.96 -0.17 -6.19
N ILE A 69 18.44 0.65 -5.25
CA ILE A 69 19.51 1.62 -5.50
C ILE A 69 20.74 1.15 -4.75
N PHE A 70 21.76 0.73 -5.49
CA PHE A 70 23.05 0.38 -4.92
C PHE A 70 24.14 1.23 -5.58
N VAL A 71 24.62 2.26 -4.87
CA VAL A 71 25.61 3.24 -5.33
C VAL A 71 25.20 3.92 -6.65
N ILE A 72 25.56 3.32 -7.79
CA ILE A 72 25.26 3.79 -9.17
C ILE A 72 24.39 2.82 -9.95
N ILE A 73 24.01 1.69 -9.36
CA ILE A 73 23.18 0.67 -10.04
C ILE A 73 21.74 0.89 -9.63
N PHE A 74 20.89 1.22 -10.59
CA PHE A 74 19.45 1.33 -10.42
C PHE A 74 18.81 0.09 -11.05
N LYS A 75 18.20 -0.77 -10.24
CA LYS A 75 17.54 -1.97 -10.71
C LYS A 75 16.11 -2.02 -10.19
N ILE A 76 15.16 -2.17 -11.09
CA ILE A 76 13.76 -2.43 -10.73
C ILE A 76 13.57 -3.94 -10.64
N ILE A 77 13.11 -4.42 -9.50
CA ILE A 77 12.84 -5.83 -9.24
C ILE A 77 11.35 -5.99 -8.96
N PRO A 78 10.60 -6.67 -9.85
CA PRO A 78 9.19 -6.95 -9.61
C PRO A 78 9.07 -8.07 -8.56
N VAL A 79 8.51 -7.74 -7.40
CA VAL A 79 8.26 -8.68 -6.30
C VAL A 79 6.76 -8.87 -6.12
N ARG A 80 6.32 -10.08 -5.80
CA ARG A 80 4.90 -10.37 -5.58
C ARG A 80 4.38 -9.65 -4.33
N ALA A 81 3.16 -9.14 -4.42
CA ALA A 81 2.53 -8.37 -3.34
C ALA A 81 2.51 -9.13 -2.01
N TRP A 82 2.20 -10.44 -2.03
CA TRP A 82 2.16 -11.23 -0.80
C TRP A 82 3.51 -11.29 -0.07
N ILE A 83 4.63 -11.23 -0.78
CA ILE A 83 5.97 -11.20 -0.17
C ILE A 83 6.19 -9.85 0.52
N VAL A 84 5.99 -8.76 -0.22
CA VAL A 84 6.26 -7.40 0.27
C VAL A 84 5.35 -7.07 1.45
N LEU A 85 4.04 -7.29 1.29
CA LEU A 85 3.04 -6.98 2.32
C LEU A 85 3.13 -7.94 3.51
N GLY A 86 3.48 -9.21 3.26
CA GLY A 86 3.69 -10.19 4.31
C GLY A 86 4.91 -9.87 5.18
N ILE A 87 6.04 -9.55 4.57
CA ILE A 87 7.25 -9.10 5.30
C ILE A 87 6.94 -7.81 6.08
N TRP A 88 6.28 -6.84 5.45
CA TRP A 88 5.90 -5.61 6.12
C TRP A 88 5.01 -5.89 7.35
N PHE A 89 4.02 -6.77 7.23
CA PHE A 89 3.14 -7.13 8.34
C PHE A 89 3.88 -7.84 9.48
N VAL A 90 4.78 -8.78 9.15
CA VAL A 90 5.63 -9.46 10.15
C VAL A 90 6.50 -8.45 10.90
N LEU A 91 7.06 -7.46 10.20
CA LEU A 91 7.83 -6.39 10.85
C LEU A 91 6.95 -5.52 11.76
N GLN A 92 5.67 -5.25 11.42
CA GLN A 92 4.75 -4.55 12.33
C GLN A 92 4.51 -5.36 13.61
N LEU A 93 4.28 -6.69 13.48
CA LEU A 93 4.11 -7.58 14.62
C LEU A 93 5.36 -7.63 15.50
N TYR A 94 6.52 -7.81 14.89
CA TYR A 94 7.78 -7.85 15.62
C TYR A 94 8.02 -6.55 16.42
N ASN A 95 7.87 -5.40 15.75
CA ASN A 95 8.08 -4.11 16.42
C ASN A 95 6.99 -3.81 17.46
N GLY A 96 5.73 -4.17 17.20
CA GLY A 96 4.64 -3.98 18.15
C GLY A 96 4.81 -4.79 19.45
N LEU A 97 5.48 -5.95 19.36
CA LEU A 97 5.80 -6.80 20.52
C LEU A 97 7.12 -6.42 21.20
N ALA A 98 8.11 -5.98 20.42
CA ALA A 98 9.47 -5.77 20.91
C ALA A 98 9.73 -4.33 21.41
N VAL A 99 9.03 -3.33 20.87
CA VAL A 99 9.30 -1.92 21.12
C VAL A 99 8.11 -1.24 21.78
N PRO A 100 8.23 -0.70 23.00
CA PRO A 100 7.17 0.08 23.62
C PRO A 100 6.79 1.30 22.74
N ALA A 101 5.51 1.59 22.62
CA ALA A 101 5.01 2.71 21.81
C ALA A 101 5.60 4.06 22.24
N SER A 102 5.88 4.22 23.53
CA SER A 102 6.54 5.40 24.12
C SER A 102 7.95 5.68 23.60
N VAL A 103 8.60 4.67 23.03
CA VAL A 103 9.98 4.78 22.51
C VAL A 103 9.98 4.91 20.99
N SER A 104 9.09 4.20 20.30
CA SER A 104 9.11 4.11 18.84
C SER A 104 8.46 5.30 18.14
N GLY A 105 7.48 5.96 18.77
CA GLY A 105 6.64 6.98 18.13
C GLY A 105 5.75 6.45 17.00
N VAL A 106 5.74 5.14 16.77
CA VAL A 106 4.95 4.47 15.73
C VAL A 106 3.85 3.61 16.37
N ALA A 107 2.62 3.78 15.91
CA ALA A 107 1.47 3.01 16.38
C ALA A 107 1.37 1.65 15.64
N TYR A 108 2.25 0.72 15.98
CA TYR A 108 2.32 -0.59 15.31
C TYR A 108 1.01 -1.38 15.42
N TRP A 109 0.35 -1.32 16.57
CA TRP A 109 -0.92 -2.00 16.77
C TRP A 109 -2.06 -1.41 15.93
N ALA A 110 -2.02 -0.10 15.65
CA ALA A 110 -2.94 0.50 14.67
C ALA A 110 -2.70 -0.06 13.26
N HIS A 111 -1.44 -0.28 12.86
CA HIS A 111 -1.12 -0.87 11.57
C HIS A 111 -1.58 -2.33 11.50
N ILE A 112 -1.33 -3.11 12.55
CA ILE A 112 -1.75 -4.52 12.63
C ILE A 112 -3.29 -4.60 12.58
N GLY A 113 -3.98 -3.84 13.42
CA GLY A 113 -5.44 -3.80 13.48
C GLY A 113 -6.05 -3.35 12.16
N GLY A 114 -5.51 -2.29 11.55
CA GLY A 114 -5.93 -1.82 10.24
C GLY A 114 -5.77 -2.90 9.17
N PHE A 115 -4.60 -3.53 9.08
CA PHE A 115 -4.31 -4.57 8.08
C PHE A 115 -5.26 -5.77 8.20
N VAL A 116 -5.47 -6.27 9.43
CA VAL A 116 -6.39 -7.37 9.70
C VAL A 116 -7.84 -6.98 9.36
N PHE A 117 -8.26 -5.78 9.78
CA PHE A 117 -9.58 -5.24 9.41
C PHE A 117 -9.73 -5.19 7.89
N GLY A 118 -8.70 -4.72 7.18
CA GLY A 118 -8.70 -4.62 5.72
C GLY A 118 -8.94 -5.97 5.04
N ILE A 119 -8.27 -7.04 5.48
CA ILE A 119 -8.52 -8.39 4.99
C ILE A 119 -9.97 -8.80 5.25
N LEU A 120 -10.45 -8.66 6.49
CA LEU A 120 -11.77 -9.13 6.89
C LEU A 120 -12.90 -8.36 6.21
N ALA A 121 -12.82 -7.04 6.13
CA ALA A 121 -13.81 -6.20 5.48
C ALA A 121 -13.88 -6.45 3.96
N THR A 122 -12.73 -6.71 3.33
CA THR A 122 -12.65 -6.98 1.91
C THR A 122 -13.17 -8.38 1.53
N LEU A 123 -13.31 -9.31 2.48
CA LEU A 123 -13.92 -10.63 2.25
C LEU A 123 -15.31 -10.53 1.62
N THR A 124 -16.10 -9.52 2.02
CA THR A 124 -17.44 -9.32 1.46
C THR A 124 -17.37 -8.99 -0.04
N THR A 125 -16.44 -8.13 -0.43
CA THR A 125 -16.18 -7.79 -1.84
C THR A 125 -15.61 -8.99 -2.59
N PHE A 126 -14.65 -9.70 -2.00
CA PHE A 126 -14.06 -10.91 -2.60
C PHE A 126 -15.13 -11.97 -2.91
N ASN A 127 -16.03 -12.24 -1.97
CA ASN A 127 -17.13 -13.18 -2.16
C ASN A 127 -18.10 -12.73 -3.26
N LYS A 128 -18.44 -11.43 -3.32
CA LYS A 128 -19.27 -10.85 -4.39
C LYS A 128 -18.62 -10.97 -5.77
N LEU A 129 -17.31 -10.91 -5.86
CA LEU A 129 -16.55 -11.08 -7.10
C LEU A 129 -16.42 -12.56 -7.54
N GLY A 130 -16.88 -13.50 -6.74
CA GLY A 130 -16.86 -14.93 -7.02
C GLY A 130 -15.80 -15.72 -6.24
N GLY A 131 -15.18 -15.12 -5.22
CA GLY A 131 -14.21 -15.81 -4.35
C GLY A 131 -13.02 -16.36 -5.13
N SER A 132 -12.78 -17.67 -5.04
CA SER A 132 -11.67 -18.35 -5.74
C SER A 132 -11.74 -18.23 -7.25
N ASP A 133 -12.93 -18.12 -7.85
CA ASP A 133 -13.11 -17.96 -9.29
C ASP A 133 -12.61 -16.59 -9.77
N PHE A 134 -12.68 -15.56 -8.91
CA PHE A 134 -12.08 -14.27 -9.18
C PHE A 134 -10.56 -14.39 -9.37
N TRP A 135 -9.88 -15.13 -8.49
CA TRP A 135 -8.43 -15.36 -8.64
C TRP A 135 -8.09 -16.20 -9.87
N SER A 136 -8.96 -17.15 -10.23
CA SER A 136 -8.75 -17.97 -11.43
C SER A 136 -8.82 -17.13 -12.70
N LYS A 137 -9.72 -16.14 -12.74
CA LYS A 137 -9.94 -15.26 -13.89
C LYS A 137 -8.85 -14.20 -14.04
N ASN A 138 -8.43 -13.57 -12.94
CA ASN A 138 -7.44 -12.47 -12.97
C ASN A 138 -6.02 -12.91 -12.57
N HIS A 139 -5.79 -14.22 -12.39
CA HIS A 139 -4.50 -14.77 -11.96
C HIS A 139 -3.98 -14.20 -10.62
N GLY A 140 -4.86 -13.63 -9.79
CA GLY A 140 -4.52 -12.99 -8.52
C GLY A 140 -3.77 -11.66 -8.68
N ALA A 141 -3.93 -10.98 -9.82
CA ALA A 141 -3.36 -9.69 -10.12
C ALA A 141 -4.43 -8.73 -10.68
N PRO A 142 -4.30 -7.41 -10.53
CA PRO A 142 -5.22 -6.46 -11.14
C PRO A 142 -5.05 -6.45 -12.67
N ASP A 143 -6.16 -6.20 -13.38
CA ASP A 143 -6.19 -6.06 -14.84
C ASP A 143 -5.66 -4.66 -15.20
N HIS A 144 -4.35 -4.51 -15.29
CA HIS A 144 -3.74 -3.32 -15.86
C HIS A 144 -3.28 -3.60 -17.28
N GLU A 145 -3.68 -2.76 -18.21
CA GLU A 145 -2.98 -2.68 -19.49
C GLU A 145 -1.49 -2.40 -19.21
N ALA A 146 -0.62 -3.20 -19.79
CA ALA A 146 0.81 -2.98 -19.66
C ALA A 146 1.12 -1.55 -20.12
N ALA A 147 1.59 -0.70 -19.20
CA ALA A 147 1.94 0.67 -19.52
C ALA A 147 3.04 0.68 -20.58
N THR A 148 2.66 0.96 -21.82
CA THR A 148 3.59 1.10 -22.93
C THR A 148 4.20 2.50 -22.85
N TYR A 149 5.37 2.60 -22.27
CA TYR A 149 6.13 3.86 -22.26
C TYR A 149 6.70 4.11 -23.64
N SER A 150 6.08 4.99 -24.43
CA SER A 150 6.70 5.52 -25.63
C SER A 150 7.50 6.76 -25.28
N PHE A 151 8.81 6.71 -25.46
CA PHE A 151 9.62 7.92 -25.37
C PHE A 151 9.24 8.87 -26.50
N ARG A 152 8.48 9.91 -26.18
CA ARG A 152 8.22 10.98 -27.13
C ARG A 152 9.52 11.76 -27.29
N ARG A 153 10.13 11.71 -28.48
CA ARG A 153 11.25 12.62 -28.80
C ARG A 153 10.73 14.05 -28.65
N THR A 154 11.22 14.76 -27.65
CA THR A 154 10.94 16.17 -27.49
C THR A 154 11.66 16.94 -28.58
N ASN A 155 10.93 17.77 -29.35
CA ASN A 155 11.51 18.71 -30.30
C ASN A 155 12.10 19.95 -29.57
N ILE A 156 12.76 19.75 -28.44
CA ILE A 156 13.49 20.83 -27.77
C ILE A 156 14.73 21.10 -28.63
N PRO A 157 14.87 22.29 -29.21
CA PRO A 157 16.06 22.64 -29.97
C PRO A 157 17.29 22.48 -29.08
N LYS A 158 18.25 21.68 -29.51
CA LYS A 158 19.56 21.64 -28.85
C LYS A 158 20.19 23.01 -29.00
N VAL A 159 20.31 23.74 -27.89
CA VAL A 159 21.09 25.00 -27.87
C VAL A 159 22.56 24.63 -28.12
N THR A 160 23.01 24.74 -29.36
CA THR A 160 24.32 24.29 -29.79
C THR A 160 25.43 25.30 -29.52
N LYS A 161 25.10 26.55 -29.15
CA LYS A 161 26.10 27.54 -28.73
C LYS A 161 25.46 28.55 -27.77
N LEU A 162 26.00 28.65 -26.56
CA LEU A 162 25.91 29.91 -25.79
C LEU A 162 26.81 30.90 -26.52
N SER A 163 26.22 31.83 -27.22
CA SER A 163 26.91 33.03 -27.66
C SER A 163 27.28 33.81 -26.40
N LEU A 164 28.55 33.80 -26.04
CA LEU A 164 29.11 34.73 -25.07
C LEU A 164 28.96 36.10 -25.66
N ILE A 165 27.95 36.84 -25.25
CA ILE A 165 27.87 38.26 -25.49
C ILE A 165 28.93 38.91 -24.60
N HIS A 166 30.04 39.30 -25.18
CA HIS A 166 30.99 40.20 -24.53
C HIS A 166 30.32 41.56 -24.38
N ILE A 167 30.10 41.95 -23.11
CA ILE A 167 29.86 43.35 -22.73
C ILE A 167 31.20 43.97 -22.48
#